data_0e320fd917803916f37e81017b9edb46
#
_entry.id   0e320fd917803916f37e81017b9edb46
#
_cell.length_a   1.000
_cell.length_b   1.000
_cell.length_c   1.000
_cell.angle_alpha   90.00
_cell.angle_beta   90.00
_cell.angle_gamma   90.00
#
_symmetry.space_group_name_H-M   'P 1'
#
loop_
_entity.id
_entity.type
_entity.pdbx_description
1 polymer ?
#
loop_
_entity_poly.entity_id
_entity_poly.type
_entity_poly.pdbx_seq_one_letter_code
_entity_poly.pdbx_strand_id
1 'polypeptide(L)'
;SLERLEVLDLMNKVELVKMDLTDQISINKVIKNTQADEVYNLGAQSFVGASFDQPLLTSNVNGLGALGIFEAVKEFSPHSKIYQASSSEMFGNSDEIKNENSRMYPASPYGISKVFAHKTAQHYREAYDIFISCGILFNHESPLRGLEFVTKKITSAVARIKANKQETLYLGNIKSKRDWGFAGDYVKAMWLMLQQQKPSDYVIATNESHSVEDFLTGAFEYKKLIRSQDIDNLIGDSSKAKREIGWEPTVQYKDLIRLMVDDDLKLLEK
;
A
#
# COMPACT_ATOMS: atom_id res chain seq x y z
N SER A 1 -6.06 4.67 -14.93
CA SER A 1 -6.55 3.76 -16.01
C SER A 1 -7.41 2.66 -15.38
N LEU A 2 -8.35 2.11 -16.12
CA LEU A 2 -9.22 1.00 -15.67
C LEU A 2 -8.61 -0.38 -15.98
N GLU A 3 -7.45 -0.40 -16.58
CA GLU A 3 -6.72 -1.59 -17.03
C GLU A 3 -6.63 -2.71 -15.95
N ARG A 4 -6.43 -2.34 -14.69
CA ARG A 4 -6.38 -3.33 -13.58
C ARG A 4 -7.73 -4.01 -13.36
N LEU A 5 -8.84 -3.30 -13.53
CA LEU A 5 -10.18 -3.88 -13.44
C LEU A 5 -10.48 -4.79 -14.63
N GLU A 6 -10.00 -4.41 -15.82
CA GLU A 6 -10.12 -5.21 -17.05
C GLU A 6 -9.34 -6.52 -16.92
N VAL A 7 -8.07 -6.46 -16.48
CA VAL A 7 -7.21 -7.64 -16.25
C VAL A 7 -7.83 -8.61 -15.24
N LEU A 8 -8.51 -8.10 -14.22
CA LEU A 8 -9.18 -8.90 -13.19
C LEU A 8 -10.63 -9.32 -13.55
N ASP A 9 -11.12 -8.96 -14.72
CA ASP A 9 -12.51 -9.19 -15.13
C ASP A 9 -13.53 -8.65 -14.11
N LEU A 10 -13.31 -7.42 -13.64
CA LEU A 10 -14.13 -6.77 -12.63
C LEU A 10 -15.00 -5.64 -13.19
N MET A 11 -14.85 -5.24 -14.46
CA MET A 11 -15.56 -4.10 -15.06
C MET A 11 -17.09 -4.19 -14.91
N ASN A 12 -17.65 -5.39 -15.02
CA ASN A 12 -19.09 -5.63 -14.90
C ASN A 12 -19.54 -6.02 -13.47
N LYS A 13 -18.60 -6.02 -12.50
CA LYS A 13 -18.87 -6.41 -11.10
C LYS A 13 -18.83 -5.24 -10.14
N VAL A 14 -18.44 -4.07 -10.63
CA VAL A 14 -18.31 -2.84 -9.83
C VAL A 14 -19.00 -1.68 -10.52
N GLU A 15 -19.59 -0.78 -9.73
CA GLU A 15 -20.08 0.50 -10.19
C GLU A 15 -18.98 1.55 -10.11
N LEU A 16 -18.71 2.25 -11.22
CA LEU A 16 -17.69 3.30 -11.27
C LEU A 16 -18.33 4.66 -11.05
N VAL A 17 -18.01 5.29 -9.91
CA VAL A 17 -18.47 6.63 -9.55
C VAL A 17 -17.29 7.59 -9.52
N LYS A 18 -17.42 8.73 -10.22
CA LYS A 18 -16.38 9.76 -10.22
C LYS A 18 -16.41 10.54 -8.90
N MET A 19 -15.26 10.62 -8.22
CA MET A 19 -15.05 11.41 -7.02
C MET A 19 -13.68 12.08 -7.06
N ASP A 20 -13.61 13.35 -6.61
CA ASP A 20 -12.35 14.08 -6.45
C ASP A 20 -12.11 14.32 -4.95
N LEU A 21 -10.98 13.82 -4.44
CA LEU A 21 -10.61 13.97 -3.02
C LEU A 21 -10.20 15.39 -2.63
N THR A 22 -10.03 16.28 -3.60
CA THR A 22 -9.76 17.72 -3.35
C THR A 22 -11.04 18.56 -3.38
N ASP A 23 -12.18 17.96 -3.70
CA ASP A 23 -13.49 18.63 -3.74
C ASP A 23 -14.46 18.01 -2.73
N GLN A 24 -14.73 18.73 -1.64
CA GLN A 24 -15.64 18.30 -0.58
C GLN A 24 -17.07 18.06 -1.07
N ILE A 25 -17.53 18.82 -2.08
CA ILE A 25 -18.88 18.63 -2.65
C ILE A 25 -18.95 17.29 -3.38
N SER A 26 -17.88 16.94 -4.12
CA SER A 26 -17.75 15.64 -4.79
C SER A 26 -17.77 14.49 -3.78
N ILE A 27 -16.99 14.58 -2.69
CA ILE A 27 -16.95 13.59 -1.61
C ILE A 27 -18.32 13.43 -0.97
N ASN A 28 -18.94 14.53 -0.53
CA ASN A 28 -20.25 14.53 0.12
C ASN A 28 -21.32 13.86 -0.74
N LYS A 29 -21.33 14.19 -2.05
CA LYS A 29 -22.29 13.62 -3.01
C LYS A 29 -22.15 12.09 -3.10
N VAL A 30 -20.93 11.58 -3.19
CA VAL A 30 -20.68 10.13 -3.31
C VAL A 30 -21.07 9.43 -2.01
N ILE A 31 -20.58 9.85 -0.87
CA ILE A 31 -20.87 9.23 0.43
C ILE A 31 -22.38 9.24 0.72
N LYS A 32 -23.05 10.41 0.53
CA LYS A 32 -24.48 10.54 0.75
C LYS A 32 -25.33 9.64 -0.14
N ASN A 33 -24.94 9.45 -1.40
CA ASN A 33 -25.72 8.67 -2.36
C ASN A 33 -25.45 7.16 -2.25
N THR A 34 -24.23 6.77 -1.84
CA THR A 34 -23.82 5.35 -1.79
C THR A 34 -24.29 4.68 -0.51
N GLN A 35 -24.27 5.36 0.64
CA GLN A 35 -24.63 4.80 1.97
C GLN A 35 -23.97 3.43 2.23
N ALA A 36 -22.69 3.30 1.89
CA ALA A 36 -21.97 2.03 1.95
C ALA A 36 -21.77 1.57 3.41
N ASP A 37 -21.86 0.27 3.68
CA ASP A 37 -21.54 -0.31 4.99
C ASP A 37 -20.04 -0.20 5.30
N GLU A 38 -19.20 -0.29 4.28
CA GLU A 38 -17.74 -0.25 4.41
C GLU A 38 -17.12 0.73 3.39
N VAL A 39 -16.23 1.58 3.87
CA VAL A 39 -15.50 2.58 3.07
C VAL A 39 -14.00 2.30 3.16
N TYR A 40 -13.37 1.91 2.06
CA TYR A 40 -11.94 1.68 1.98
C TYR A 40 -11.24 2.89 1.35
N ASN A 41 -10.71 3.79 2.19
CA ASN A 41 -9.96 4.96 1.71
C ASN A 41 -8.54 4.57 1.30
N LEU A 42 -8.39 4.22 0.03
CA LEU A 42 -7.11 3.93 -0.63
C LEU A 42 -6.65 5.08 -1.53
N GLY A 43 -7.47 6.12 -1.68
CA GLY A 43 -7.19 7.27 -2.53
C GLY A 43 -5.97 8.05 -2.04
N ALA A 44 -4.93 8.18 -2.87
CA ALA A 44 -3.72 8.90 -2.52
C ALA A 44 -2.87 9.27 -3.75
N GLN A 45 -2.11 10.35 -3.62
CA GLN A 45 -0.86 10.49 -4.36
C GLN A 45 0.17 9.62 -3.62
N SER A 46 0.48 8.43 -4.15
CA SER A 46 1.21 7.38 -3.43
C SER A 46 2.69 7.23 -3.80
N PHE A 47 3.15 7.91 -4.85
CA PHE A 47 4.55 7.89 -5.25
C PHE A 47 5.36 8.88 -4.41
N VAL A 48 6.16 8.36 -3.46
CA VAL A 48 6.93 9.17 -2.49
C VAL A 48 7.83 10.20 -3.20
N GLY A 49 8.50 9.81 -4.29
CA GLY A 49 9.35 10.72 -5.06
C GLY A 49 8.61 11.97 -5.53
N ALA A 50 7.44 11.82 -6.13
CA ALA A 50 6.63 12.95 -6.60
C ALA A 50 6.13 13.86 -5.48
N SER A 51 6.09 13.40 -4.23
CA SER A 51 5.66 14.23 -3.11
C SER A 51 6.61 15.40 -2.83
N PHE A 52 7.89 15.27 -3.19
CA PHE A 52 8.87 16.38 -3.06
C PHE A 52 8.64 17.47 -4.10
N ASP A 53 8.21 17.09 -5.31
CA ASP A 53 7.90 18.04 -6.39
C ASP A 53 6.51 18.65 -6.24
N GLN A 54 5.56 17.91 -5.63
CA GLN A 54 4.16 18.28 -5.52
C GLN A 54 3.63 18.16 -4.06
N PRO A 55 4.26 18.83 -3.08
CA PRO A 55 3.91 18.65 -1.66
C PRO A 55 2.50 19.13 -1.33
N LEU A 56 2.03 20.19 -1.97
CA LEU A 56 0.68 20.73 -1.75
C LEU A 56 -0.39 19.79 -2.26
N LEU A 57 -0.23 19.25 -3.49
CA LEU A 57 -1.15 18.25 -4.03
C LEU A 57 -1.18 17.01 -3.15
N THR A 58 0.00 16.53 -2.74
CA THR A 58 0.12 15.36 -1.86
C THR A 58 -0.61 15.58 -0.53
N SER A 59 -0.43 16.75 0.09
CA SER A 59 -1.09 17.09 1.36
C SER A 59 -2.60 17.22 1.20
N ASN A 60 -3.06 17.86 0.14
CA ASN A 60 -4.49 18.03 -0.14
C ASN A 60 -5.19 16.68 -0.38
N VAL A 61 -4.62 15.84 -1.22
CA VAL A 61 -5.22 14.53 -1.55
C VAL A 61 -5.14 13.57 -0.35
N ASN A 62 -3.95 13.38 0.23
CA ASN A 62 -3.72 12.34 1.23
C ASN A 62 -4.19 12.75 2.63
N GLY A 63 -4.02 14.03 2.99
CA GLY A 63 -4.37 14.55 4.31
C GLY A 63 -5.79 15.11 4.34
N LEU A 64 -6.02 16.22 3.64
CA LEU A 64 -7.32 16.89 3.64
C LEU A 64 -8.41 16.05 2.96
N GLY A 65 -8.09 15.31 1.91
CA GLY A 65 -9.03 14.38 1.28
C GLY A 65 -9.51 13.28 2.24
N ALA A 66 -8.61 12.73 3.07
CA ALA A 66 -8.99 11.78 4.11
C ALA A 66 -9.90 12.42 5.17
N LEU A 67 -9.55 13.62 5.66
CA LEU A 67 -10.41 14.40 6.56
C LEU A 67 -11.79 14.64 5.93
N GLY A 68 -11.83 15.01 4.64
CA GLY A 68 -13.08 15.21 3.91
C GLY A 68 -13.98 13.98 3.85
N ILE A 69 -13.40 12.79 3.69
CA ILE A 69 -14.14 11.51 3.78
C ILE A 69 -14.69 11.31 5.20
N PHE A 70 -13.90 11.55 6.25
CA PHE A 70 -14.34 11.36 7.64
C PHE A 70 -15.49 12.31 7.98
N GLU A 71 -15.41 13.59 7.57
CA GLU A 71 -16.50 14.56 7.71
C GLU A 71 -17.77 14.12 6.96
N ALA A 72 -17.61 13.66 5.71
CA ALA A 72 -18.75 13.22 4.92
C ALA A 72 -19.42 11.97 5.52
N VAL A 73 -18.64 11.01 6.03
CA VAL A 73 -19.19 9.81 6.69
C VAL A 73 -19.88 10.21 7.99
N LYS A 74 -19.27 11.05 8.80
CA LYS A 74 -19.87 11.58 10.04
C LYS A 74 -21.24 12.21 9.79
N GLU A 75 -21.37 13.01 8.73
CA GLU A 75 -22.57 13.77 8.42
C GLU A 75 -23.66 12.93 7.72
N PHE A 76 -23.27 12.10 6.75
CA PHE A 76 -24.22 11.49 5.83
C PHE A 76 -24.35 9.97 5.98
N SER A 77 -23.37 9.26 6.57
CA SER A 77 -23.37 7.80 6.66
C SER A 77 -22.66 7.30 7.93
N PRO A 78 -23.09 7.74 9.14
CA PRO A 78 -22.39 7.47 10.40
C PRO A 78 -22.33 5.97 10.77
N HIS A 79 -23.11 5.12 10.11
CA HIS A 79 -23.07 3.67 10.26
C HIS A 79 -21.91 3.00 9.49
N SER A 80 -21.33 3.70 8.51
CA SER A 80 -20.24 3.16 7.69
C SER A 80 -18.98 2.91 8.52
N LYS A 81 -18.38 1.74 8.32
CA LYS A 81 -17.05 1.45 8.84
C LYS A 81 -15.99 1.91 7.86
N ILE A 82 -14.97 2.62 8.33
CA ILE A 82 -13.92 3.17 7.49
C ILE A 82 -12.62 2.40 7.69
N TYR A 83 -12.02 1.93 6.61
CA TYR A 83 -10.62 1.57 6.55
C TYR A 83 -9.81 2.76 6.03
N GLN A 84 -8.85 3.26 6.81
CA GLN A 84 -7.91 4.29 6.42
C GLN A 84 -6.55 3.68 6.08
N ALA A 85 -6.11 3.83 4.83
CA ALA A 85 -4.77 3.43 4.42
C ALA A 85 -3.72 4.39 5.01
N SER A 86 -3.09 3.96 6.07
CA SER A 86 -1.86 4.54 6.63
C SER A 86 -0.63 3.93 5.95
N SER A 87 0.58 4.25 6.42
CA SER A 87 1.81 3.84 5.72
C SER A 87 2.98 3.69 6.69
N SER A 88 3.87 2.73 6.45
CA SER A 88 5.16 2.60 7.13
C SER A 88 6.07 3.83 6.96
N GLU A 89 5.89 4.61 5.89
CA GLU A 89 6.60 5.89 5.65
C GLU A 89 6.33 6.95 6.75
N MET A 90 5.30 6.76 7.57
CA MET A 90 5.05 7.59 8.75
C MET A 90 6.13 7.44 9.82
N PHE A 91 6.80 6.31 9.89
CA PHE A 91 7.86 6.05 10.87
C PHE A 91 9.18 6.73 10.51
N GLY A 92 9.40 7.05 9.21
CA GLY A 92 10.67 7.57 8.70
C GLY A 92 11.80 6.54 8.76
N ASN A 93 13.04 7.03 8.73
CA ASN A 93 14.21 6.17 8.77
C ASN A 93 14.52 5.73 10.21
N SER A 94 14.66 4.43 10.42
CA SER A 94 15.01 3.84 11.72
C SER A 94 15.37 2.38 11.56
N ASP A 95 16.32 1.90 12.36
CA ASP A 95 16.74 0.51 12.40
C ASP A 95 15.91 -0.35 13.38
N GLU A 96 14.97 0.28 14.11
CA GLU A 96 14.10 -0.43 15.05
C GLU A 96 12.92 -1.08 14.35
N ILE A 97 12.52 -2.25 14.82
CA ILE A 97 11.27 -2.91 14.40
C ILE A 97 10.07 -2.02 14.79
N LYS A 98 9.19 -1.75 13.84
CA LYS A 98 8.06 -0.83 14.01
C LYS A 98 6.76 -1.55 14.32
N ASN A 99 6.06 -1.05 15.33
CA ASN A 99 4.71 -1.46 15.71
C ASN A 99 3.79 -0.23 15.86
N GLU A 100 2.55 -0.45 16.27
CA GLU A 100 1.52 0.58 16.39
C GLU A 100 1.87 1.69 17.39
N ASN A 101 2.74 1.41 18.38
CA ASN A 101 3.17 2.36 19.42
C ASN A 101 4.48 3.08 19.04
N SER A 102 5.11 2.71 17.93
CA SER A 102 6.36 3.32 17.50
C SER A 102 6.16 4.79 17.16
N ARG A 103 7.17 5.61 17.51
CA ARG A 103 7.15 7.04 17.19
C ARG A 103 7.11 7.27 15.68
N MET A 104 6.20 8.14 15.23
CA MET A 104 6.12 8.60 13.87
C MET A 104 7.05 9.80 13.67
N TYR A 105 7.99 9.67 12.73
CA TYR A 105 8.95 10.72 12.37
C TYR A 105 9.20 10.73 10.86
N PRO A 106 8.17 11.13 10.07
CA PRO A 106 8.18 11.01 8.62
C PRO A 106 9.31 11.83 7.98
N ALA A 107 9.93 11.28 6.93
CA ALA A 107 11.04 11.88 6.20
C ALA A 107 10.64 12.45 4.82
N SER A 108 9.34 12.47 4.49
CA SER A 108 8.83 12.96 3.20
C SER A 108 7.50 13.68 3.34
N PRO A 109 7.14 14.58 2.40
CA PRO A 109 5.80 15.19 2.37
C PRO A 109 4.67 14.15 2.31
N TYR A 110 4.88 13.04 1.61
CA TYR A 110 3.98 11.89 1.62
C TYR A 110 3.79 11.32 3.04
N GLY A 111 4.88 10.99 3.72
CA GLY A 111 4.84 10.48 5.10
C GLY A 111 4.13 11.43 6.05
N ILE A 112 4.43 12.74 5.95
CA ILE A 112 3.76 13.80 6.75
C ILE A 112 2.26 13.80 6.50
N SER A 113 1.82 13.76 5.24
CA SER A 113 0.40 13.74 4.88
C SER A 113 -0.33 12.50 5.40
N LYS A 114 0.36 11.35 5.43
CA LYS A 114 -0.16 10.10 6.01
C LYS A 114 -0.24 10.15 7.53
N VAL A 115 0.72 10.80 8.22
CA VAL A 115 0.63 11.04 9.68
C VAL A 115 -0.58 11.92 10.00
N PHE A 116 -0.81 12.99 9.23
CA PHE A 116 -1.99 13.84 9.41
C PHE A 116 -3.28 13.02 9.29
N ALA A 117 -3.46 12.26 8.20
CA ALA A 117 -4.64 11.43 7.99
C ALA A 117 -4.83 10.38 9.11
N HIS A 118 -3.75 9.73 9.53
CA HIS A 118 -3.76 8.73 10.60
C HIS A 118 -4.18 9.33 11.95
N LYS A 119 -3.59 10.45 12.36
CA LYS A 119 -3.93 11.14 13.60
C LYS A 119 -5.36 11.70 13.59
N THR A 120 -5.80 12.19 12.44
CA THR A 120 -7.19 12.62 12.24
C THR A 120 -8.15 11.45 12.40
N ALA A 121 -7.83 10.27 11.81
CA ALA A 121 -8.63 9.06 11.99
C ALA A 121 -8.76 8.64 13.46
N GLN A 122 -7.65 8.65 14.22
CA GLN A 122 -7.66 8.38 15.66
C GLN A 122 -8.55 9.37 16.40
N HIS A 123 -8.44 10.67 16.11
CA HIS A 123 -9.27 11.71 16.72
C HIS A 123 -10.76 11.52 16.42
N TYR A 124 -11.13 11.20 15.16
CA TYR A 124 -12.54 11.00 14.80
C TYR A 124 -13.13 9.75 15.45
N ARG A 125 -12.35 8.70 15.62
CA ARG A 125 -12.71 7.50 16.38
C ARG A 125 -13.04 7.82 17.83
N GLU A 126 -12.18 8.63 18.48
CA GLU A 126 -12.31 8.96 19.91
C GLU A 126 -13.36 10.04 20.18
N ALA A 127 -13.42 11.10 19.37
CA ALA A 127 -14.26 12.26 19.60
C ALA A 127 -15.71 12.10 19.09
N TYR A 128 -15.91 11.31 18.02
CA TYR A 128 -17.19 11.20 17.34
C TYR A 128 -17.74 9.78 17.28
N ASP A 129 -17.07 8.81 17.90
CA ASP A 129 -17.47 7.39 17.93
C ASP A 129 -17.66 6.78 16.52
N ILE A 130 -16.88 7.25 15.53
CA ILE A 130 -16.92 6.74 14.17
C ILE A 130 -16.01 5.53 14.07
N PHE A 131 -16.49 4.44 13.49
CA PHE A 131 -15.66 3.26 13.25
C PHE A 131 -14.61 3.51 12.18
N ILE A 132 -13.36 3.84 12.58
CA ILE A 132 -12.24 4.01 11.66
C ILE A 132 -11.08 3.11 12.11
N SER A 133 -10.72 2.11 11.30
CA SER A 133 -9.51 1.30 11.49
C SER A 133 -8.41 1.74 10.55
N CYS A 134 -7.18 1.89 11.06
CA CYS A 134 -6.03 2.30 10.27
C CYS A 134 -5.08 1.12 10.03
N GLY A 135 -4.80 0.79 8.77
CA GLY A 135 -3.76 -0.15 8.41
C GLY A 135 -2.44 0.57 8.16
N ILE A 136 -1.44 0.37 9.03
CA ILE A 136 -0.08 0.87 8.84
C ILE A 136 0.65 -0.14 7.96
N LEU A 137 0.47 0.02 6.64
CA LEU A 137 0.94 -0.95 5.68
C LEU A 137 2.42 -0.73 5.35
N PHE A 138 3.18 -1.82 5.38
CA PHE A 138 4.48 -1.90 4.75
C PHE A 138 4.33 -2.12 3.25
N ASN A 139 5.43 -2.22 2.50
CA ASN A 139 5.34 -2.31 1.05
C ASN A 139 4.63 -3.60 0.63
N HIS A 140 3.70 -3.49 -0.30
CA HIS A 140 2.94 -4.63 -0.77
C HIS A 140 2.84 -4.61 -2.30
N GLU A 141 3.14 -5.74 -2.88
CA GLU A 141 3.41 -5.90 -4.29
C GLU A 141 2.50 -6.96 -4.92
N SER A 142 2.32 -6.86 -6.22
CA SER A 142 1.62 -7.86 -7.01
C SER A 142 1.97 -7.72 -8.49
N PRO A 143 1.54 -8.66 -9.36
CA PRO A 143 1.62 -8.48 -10.81
C PRO A 143 1.00 -7.17 -11.32
N LEU A 144 0.03 -6.61 -10.61
CA LEU A 144 -0.67 -5.36 -10.95
C LEU A 144 0.05 -4.09 -10.48
N ARG A 145 1.25 -4.18 -9.90
CA ARG A 145 2.04 -3.02 -9.45
C ARG A 145 2.39 -2.11 -10.61
N GLY A 146 2.39 -0.81 -10.41
CA GLY A 146 2.80 0.17 -11.43
C GLY A 146 4.31 0.14 -11.72
N LEU A 147 4.69 0.44 -12.97
CA LEU A 147 6.09 0.46 -13.43
C LEU A 147 6.96 1.53 -12.77
N GLU A 148 6.37 2.53 -12.11
CA GLU A 148 7.05 3.55 -11.33
C GLU A 148 7.68 2.99 -10.05
N PHE A 149 7.25 1.81 -9.59
CA PHE A 149 7.78 1.16 -8.40
C PHE A 149 8.91 0.18 -8.72
N VAL A 150 9.92 0.17 -7.84
CA VAL A 150 11.20 -0.54 -8.07
C VAL A 150 11.02 -2.03 -8.32
N THR A 151 10.15 -2.69 -7.58
CA THR A 151 9.87 -4.13 -7.72
C THR A 151 9.34 -4.48 -9.11
N LYS A 152 8.30 -3.78 -9.58
CA LYS A 152 7.76 -3.99 -10.92
C LYS A 152 8.73 -3.59 -12.02
N LYS A 153 9.52 -2.53 -11.80
CA LYS A 153 10.59 -2.13 -12.72
C LYS A 153 11.62 -3.24 -12.90
N ILE A 154 12.01 -3.93 -11.80
CA ILE A 154 12.94 -5.06 -11.83
C ILE A 154 12.33 -6.25 -12.56
N THR A 155 11.14 -6.70 -12.16
CA THR A 155 10.53 -7.92 -12.72
C THR A 155 10.22 -7.77 -14.20
N SER A 156 9.72 -6.61 -14.62
CA SER A 156 9.50 -6.27 -16.03
C SER A 156 10.80 -6.22 -16.84
N ALA A 157 11.88 -5.67 -16.26
CA ALA A 157 13.20 -5.67 -16.94
C ALA A 157 13.75 -7.09 -17.07
N VAL A 158 13.69 -7.93 -16.01
CA VAL A 158 14.11 -9.33 -16.06
C VAL A 158 13.39 -10.09 -17.16
N ALA A 159 12.07 -9.91 -17.27
CA ALA A 159 11.28 -10.54 -18.31
C ALA A 159 11.72 -10.09 -19.71
N ARG A 160 11.92 -8.78 -19.92
CA ARG A 160 12.37 -8.21 -21.21
C ARG A 160 13.80 -8.61 -21.57
N ILE A 161 14.73 -8.64 -20.61
CA ILE A 161 16.11 -9.11 -20.82
C ILE A 161 16.11 -10.57 -21.26
N LYS A 162 15.33 -11.42 -20.58
CA LYS A 162 15.19 -12.82 -20.96
C LYS A 162 14.62 -13.01 -22.37
N ALA A 163 13.71 -12.14 -22.79
CA ALA A 163 13.11 -12.13 -24.12
C ALA A 163 13.99 -11.43 -25.19
N ASN A 164 15.24 -11.02 -24.87
CA ASN A 164 16.12 -10.23 -25.73
C ASN A 164 15.51 -8.92 -26.23
N LYS A 165 14.60 -8.32 -25.43
CA LYS A 165 13.94 -7.02 -25.74
C LYS A 165 14.56 -5.85 -24.95
N GLN A 166 15.49 -6.13 -24.06
CA GLN A 166 16.22 -5.13 -23.26
C GLN A 166 17.60 -5.68 -22.87
N GLU A 167 18.62 -4.83 -22.80
CA GLU A 167 19.99 -5.24 -22.42
C GLU A 167 20.36 -4.77 -21.02
N THR A 168 19.84 -3.63 -20.57
CA THR A 168 20.32 -2.94 -19.36
C THR A 168 19.14 -2.46 -18.50
N LEU A 169 19.27 -2.58 -17.18
CA LEU A 169 18.37 -2.02 -16.19
C LEU A 169 19.10 -0.96 -15.34
N TYR A 170 18.56 0.26 -15.30
CA TYR A 170 19.07 1.35 -14.46
C TYR A 170 18.23 1.47 -13.19
N LEU A 171 18.90 1.37 -12.04
CA LEU A 171 18.30 1.51 -10.70
C LEU A 171 19.03 2.60 -9.92
N GLY A 172 18.34 3.20 -8.95
CA GLY A 172 18.91 4.13 -7.99
C GLY A 172 19.65 3.41 -6.86
N ASN A 173 19.33 3.74 -5.60
CA ASN A 173 19.96 3.13 -4.43
C ASN A 173 19.48 1.68 -4.23
N ILE A 174 20.32 0.74 -4.59
CA ILE A 174 20.04 -0.70 -4.46
C ILE A 174 20.21 -1.24 -3.02
N LYS A 175 20.84 -0.45 -2.13
CA LYS A 175 21.03 -0.83 -0.72
C LYS A 175 19.82 -0.47 0.16
N SER A 176 18.85 0.27 -0.37
CA SER A 176 17.61 0.58 0.37
C SER A 176 16.83 -0.70 0.67
N LYS A 177 16.35 -0.81 1.89
CA LYS A 177 15.66 -2.00 2.41
C LYS A 177 14.18 -1.75 2.61
N ARG A 178 13.36 -2.76 2.39
CA ARG A 178 11.91 -2.72 2.59
C ARG A 178 11.40 -4.11 3.02
N ASP A 179 10.35 -4.09 3.81
CA ASP A 179 9.49 -5.24 4.03
C ASP A 179 8.48 -5.29 2.88
N TRP A 180 8.55 -6.33 2.05
CA TRP A 180 7.67 -6.53 0.88
C TRP A 180 6.78 -7.74 1.07
N GLY A 181 5.47 -7.53 1.08
CA GLY A 181 4.47 -8.57 1.12
C GLY A 181 3.61 -8.65 -0.15
N PHE A 182 2.73 -9.63 -0.20
CA PHE A 182 1.78 -9.81 -1.30
C PHE A 182 0.52 -8.97 -1.08
N ALA A 183 0.15 -8.14 -2.05
CA ALA A 183 -1.00 -7.24 -1.95
C ALA A 183 -2.33 -7.96 -1.65
N GLY A 184 -2.50 -9.20 -2.12
CA GLY A 184 -3.67 -10.04 -1.81
C GLY A 184 -3.83 -10.31 -0.32
N ASP A 185 -2.73 -10.55 0.42
CA ASP A 185 -2.77 -10.72 1.88
C ASP A 185 -3.14 -9.41 2.58
N TYR A 186 -2.64 -8.28 2.06
CA TYR A 186 -2.90 -6.97 2.64
C TYR A 186 -4.37 -6.53 2.49
N VAL A 187 -5.01 -6.80 1.34
CA VAL A 187 -6.45 -6.50 1.18
C VAL A 187 -7.30 -7.39 2.07
N LYS A 188 -6.88 -8.64 2.34
CA LYS A 188 -7.54 -9.49 3.33
C LYS A 188 -7.44 -8.89 4.74
N ALA A 189 -6.28 -8.33 5.12
CA ALA A 189 -6.12 -7.64 6.38
C ALA A 189 -7.05 -6.42 6.48
N MET A 190 -7.15 -5.61 5.42
CA MET A 190 -8.05 -4.45 5.37
C MET A 190 -9.50 -4.85 5.67
N TRP A 191 -9.97 -5.93 5.04
CA TRP A 191 -11.31 -6.45 5.29
C TRP A 191 -11.48 -6.97 6.72
N LEU A 192 -10.53 -7.77 7.23
CA LEU A 192 -10.57 -8.31 8.59
C LEU A 192 -10.62 -7.22 9.66
N MET A 193 -9.97 -6.07 9.45
CA MET A 193 -10.02 -4.92 10.36
C MET A 193 -11.43 -4.35 10.50
N LEU A 194 -12.21 -4.33 9.42
CA LEU A 194 -13.59 -3.83 9.44
C LEU A 194 -14.59 -4.85 9.99
N GLN A 195 -14.21 -6.15 10.09
CA GLN A 195 -15.05 -7.18 10.71
C GLN A 195 -14.97 -7.18 12.25
N GLN A 196 -14.06 -6.38 12.84
CA GLN A 196 -13.91 -6.31 14.29
C GLN A 196 -15.07 -5.55 14.94
N GLN A 197 -15.29 -5.83 16.24
CA GLN A 197 -16.32 -5.12 17.03
C GLN A 197 -15.91 -3.68 17.37
N LYS A 198 -14.60 -3.42 17.47
CA LYS A 198 -14.04 -2.11 17.77
C LYS A 198 -12.94 -1.75 16.76
N PRO A 199 -12.90 -0.49 16.32
CA PRO A 199 -11.84 -0.02 15.43
C PRO A 199 -10.49 0.05 16.14
N SER A 200 -9.42 -0.24 15.42
CA SER A 200 -8.05 -0.13 15.92
C SER A 200 -7.05 0.13 14.79
N ASP A 201 -5.79 0.38 15.18
CA ASP A 201 -4.69 0.51 14.24
C ASP A 201 -3.87 -0.79 14.24
N TYR A 202 -3.44 -1.21 13.05
CA TYR A 202 -2.68 -2.44 12.86
C TYR A 202 -1.49 -2.23 11.93
N VAL A 203 -0.31 -2.68 12.35
CA VAL A 203 0.84 -2.85 11.46
C VAL A 203 0.64 -4.12 10.64
N ILE A 204 0.73 -3.99 9.32
CA ILE A 204 0.68 -5.10 8.38
C ILE A 204 2.02 -5.18 7.64
N ALA A 205 2.77 -6.22 7.94
CA ALA A 205 4.14 -6.45 7.50
C ALA A 205 4.42 -7.96 7.42
N THR A 206 5.46 -8.35 6.67
CA THR A 206 5.88 -9.76 6.59
C THR A 206 6.83 -10.16 7.71
N ASN A 207 7.33 -9.19 8.48
CA ASN A 207 8.39 -9.32 9.48
C ASN A 207 9.75 -9.72 8.86
N GLU A 208 9.91 -9.51 7.55
CA GLU A 208 11.14 -9.73 6.82
C GLU A 208 11.53 -8.46 6.06
N SER A 209 12.82 -8.15 6.02
CA SER A 209 13.31 -6.99 5.29
C SER A 209 14.38 -7.40 4.30
N HIS A 210 14.26 -6.88 3.09
CA HIS A 210 15.16 -7.18 1.98
C HIS A 210 15.60 -5.89 1.30
N SER A 211 16.84 -5.87 0.78
CA SER A 211 17.33 -4.76 -0.03
C SER A 211 16.76 -4.84 -1.47
N VAL A 212 16.83 -3.72 -2.18
CA VAL A 212 16.54 -3.72 -3.62
C VAL A 212 17.50 -4.65 -4.37
N GLU A 213 18.76 -4.77 -3.91
CA GLU A 213 19.76 -5.70 -4.45
C GLU A 213 19.33 -7.15 -4.28
N ASP A 214 18.74 -7.52 -3.13
CA ASP A 214 18.22 -8.88 -2.90
C ASP A 214 17.05 -9.21 -3.82
N PHE A 215 16.15 -8.26 -3.96
CA PHE A 215 15.02 -8.42 -4.87
C PHE A 215 15.50 -8.57 -6.32
N LEU A 216 16.46 -7.74 -6.72
CA LEU A 216 17.10 -7.81 -8.03
C LEU A 216 17.75 -9.17 -8.24
N THR A 217 18.62 -9.59 -7.32
CA THR A 217 19.34 -10.86 -7.35
C THR A 217 18.36 -12.03 -7.42
N GLY A 218 17.37 -12.08 -6.53
CA GLY A 218 16.34 -13.12 -6.52
C GLY A 218 15.57 -13.22 -7.84
N ALA A 219 15.22 -12.08 -8.45
CA ALA A 219 14.52 -12.06 -9.73
C ALA A 219 15.39 -12.56 -10.89
N PHE A 220 16.67 -12.19 -10.92
CA PHE A 220 17.63 -12.67 -11.94
C PHE A 220 18.03 -14.13 -11.71
N GLU A 221 18.23 -14.59 -10.47
CA GLU A 221 18.52 -15.98 -10.13
C GLU A 221 17.37 -16.90 -10.49
N TYR A 222 16.15 -16.51 -10.16
CA TYR A 222 14.95 -17.26 -10.52
C TYR A 222 14.91 -17.59 -12.02
N LYS A 223 15.38 -16.69 -12.87
CA LYS A 223 15.50 -16.91 -14.31
C LYS A 223 16.91 -17.36 -14.76
N LYS A 224 17.80 -17.74 -13.81
CA LYS A 224 19.18 -18.23 -14.06
C LYS A 224 20.07 -17.22 -14.80
N LEU A 225 19.93 -15.94 -14.50
CA LEU A 225 20.69 -14.85 -15.12
C LEU A 225 21.89 -14.38 -14.30
N ILE A 226 21.95 -14.62 -12.97
CA ILE A 226 23.07 -14.27 -12.05
C ILE A 226 23.14 -15.24 -10.85
N ARG A 227 24.25 -15.23 -10.06
CA ARG A 227 24.45 -15.96 -8.77
C ARG A 227 24.64 -14.96 -7.62
N SER A 228 24.18 -15.31 -6.38
CA SER A 228 23.96 -14.42 -5.23
C SER A 228 25.08 -14.19 -4.22
N GLN A 229 25.00 -13.09 -3.40
CA GLN A 229 25.56 -12.90 -2.03
C GLN A 229 24.93 -11.75 -1.19
N ASP A 230 25.10 -11.72 0.14
CA ASP A 230 24.38 -11.36 1.39
C ASP A 230 24.00 -9.88 1.80
N ILE A 231 23.24 -9.69 2.95
CA ILE A 231 22.22 -8.64 3.27
C ILE A 231 22.26 -8.08 4.70
N ASP A 232 21.55 -6.89 4.96
CA ASP A 232 21.19 -6.24 6.25
C ASP A 232 19.81 -5.52 6.27
N ASN A 233 19.13 -5.32 7.41
CA ASN A 233 17.69 -5.31 7.71
C ASN A 233 16.87 -4.00 7.87
N LEU A 234 15.49 -4.01 7.54
CA LEU A 234 14.40 -3.18 8.08
C LEU A 234 13.10 -4.01 8.18
N ILE A 235 12.48 -4.12 9.38
CA ILE A 235 11.44 -5.13 9.68
C ILE A 235 10.24 -4.49 10.38
N GLY A 236 9.00 -4.91 10.01
CA GLY A 236 7.76 -4.63 10.72
C GLY A 236 7.39 -5.77 11.68
N ASP A 237 6.68 -5.45 12.78
CA ASP A 237 6.09 -6.42 13.69
C ASP A 237 4.57 -6.46 13.48
N SER A 238 4.06 -7.52 12.86
CA SER A 238 2.64 -7.77 12.63
C SER A 238 1.98 -8.64 13.71
N SER A 239 2.64 -8.83 14.86
CA SER A 239 2.14 -9.70 15.94
C SER A 239 0.75 -9.31 16.44
N LYS A 240 0.41 -8.02 16.45
CA LYS A 240 -0.93 -7.55 16.79
C LYS A 240 -1.96 -8.01 15.78
N ALA A 241 -1.69 -7.88 14.49
CA ALA A 241 -2.58 -8.34 13.43
C ALA A 241 -2.81 -9.85 13.51
N LYS A 242 -1.76 -10.64 13.76
CA LYS A 242 -1.89 -12.09 13.98
C LYS A 242 -2.80 -12.40 15.17
N ARG A 243 -2.61 -11.77 16.30
CA ARG A 243 -3.35 -12.05 17.54
C ARG A 243 -4.80 -11.59 17.49
N GLU A 244 -5.08 -10.40 16.98
CA GLU A 244 -6.40 -9.76 17.11
C GLU A 244 -7.32 -10.01 15.92
N ILE A 245 -6.78 -10.12 14.71
CA ILE A 245 -7.56 -10.32 13.49
C ILE A 245 -7.21 -11.62 12.74
N GLY A 246 -6.30 -12.46 13.29
CA GLY A 246 -5.90 -13.72 12.69
C GLY A 246 -5.18 -13.59 11.34
N TRP A 247 -4.51 -12.44 11.11
CA TRP A 247 -3.83 -12.19 9.84
C TRP A 247 -2.38 -12.63 9.87
N GLU A 248 -1.98 -13.35 8.83
CA GLU A 248 -0.58 -13.72 8.53
C GLU A 248 -0.34 -13.61 7.03
N PRO A 249 0.90 -13.30 6.59
CA PRO A 249 1.25 -13.33 5.17
C PRO A 249 1.19 -14.78 4.66
N THR A 250 0.54 -15.01 3.54
CA THR A 250 0.43 -16.34 2.91
C THR A 250 1.45 -16.54 1.81
N VAL A 251 1.93 -15.47 1.20
CA VAL A 251 2.94 -15.51 0.14
C VAL A 251 4.29 -15.08 0.70
N GLN A 252 5.26 -15.98 0.66
CA GLN A 252 6.63 -15.72 1.09
C GLN A 252 7.38 -14.83 0.08
N TYR A 253 8.39 -14.12 0.54
CA TYR A 253 9.18 -13.18 -0.27
C TYR A 253 9.69 -13.77 -1.61
N LYS A 254 10.25 -14.98 -1.59
CA LYS A 254 10.73 -15.63 -2.81
C LYS A 254 9.62 -15.99 -3.79
N ASP A 255 8.46 -16.37 -3.28
CA ASP A 255 7.30 -16.71 -4.10
C ASP A 255 6.64 -15.45 -4.68
N LEU A 256 6.68 -14.33 -3.96
CA LEU A 256 6.26 -13.02 -4.47
C LEU A 256 7.11 -12.61 -5.69
N ILE A 257 8.43 -12.74 -5.61
CA ILE A 257 9.32 -12.47 -6.76
C ILE A 257 8.94 -13.35 -7.96
N ARG A 258 8.76 -14.65 -7.76
CA ARG A 258 8.38 -15.60 -8.82
C ARG A 258 7.06 -15.20 -9.47
N LEU A 259 6.04 -14.94 -8.65
CA LEU A 259 4.71 -14.53 -9.10
C LEU A 259 4.78 -13.30 -10.02
N MET A 260 5.54 -12.28 -9.65
CA MET A 260 5.67 -11.05 -10.41
C MET A 260 6.45 -11.25 -11.71
N VAL A 261 7.57 -11.97 -11.68
CA VAL A 261 8.39 -12.23 -12.88
C VAL A 261 7.67 -13.12 -13.89
N ASP A 262 6.95 -14.14 -13.43
CA ASP A 262 6.19 -15.04 -14.32
C ASP A 262 5.02 -14.33 -15.00
N ASP A 263 4.35 -13.41 -14.31
CA ASP A 263 3.31 -12.59 -14.91
C ASP A 263 3.88 -11.65 -15.99
N ASP A 264 5.00 -10.98 -15.70
CA ASP A 264 5.66 -10.12 -16.69
C ASP A 264 6.14 -10.89 -17.94
N LEU A 265 6.54 -12.14 -17.80
CA LEU A 265 6.86 -12.99 -18.97
C LEU A 265 5.63 -13.32 -19.79
N LYS A 266 4.52 -13.72 -19.15
CA LYS A 266 3.26 -14.02 -19.85
C LYS A 266 2.73 -12.81 -20.64
N LEU A 267 2.94 -11.59 -20.11
CA LEU A 267 2.56 -10.36 -20.81
C LEU A 267 3.38 -10.10 -22.08
N LEU A 268 4.60 -10.63 -22.18
CA LEU A 268 5.46 -10.50 -23.35
C LEU A 268 5.18 -11.56 -24.44
N GLU A 269 4.47 -12.64 -24.11
CA GLU A 269 4.07 -13.70 -25.02
C GLU A 269 2.75 -13.41 -25.73
N LYS A 270 1.99 -12.41 -25.24
CA LYS A 270 0.77 -11.89 -25.86
C LYS A 270 1.09 -10.77 -26.86
#